data_4f40f029d8d1dc03d8648906c85d9e8b
#
_entry.id   4f40f029d8d1dc03d8648906c85d9e8b
#
_cell.length_a   1.000
_cell.length_b   1.000
_cell.length_c   1.000
_cell.angle_alpha   90.00
_cell.angle_beta   90.00
_cell.angle_gamma   90.00
#
_symmetry.space_group_name_H-M   'P 1'
#
loop_
_entity.id
_entity.type
_entity.pdbx_description
1 polymer ?
#
loop_
_entity_poly.entity_id
_entity_poly.type
_entity_poly.pdbx_seq_one_letter_code
_entity_poly.pdbx_strand_id
1 'polypeptide(L)'
;MNVFHKFAIKSLKLNRTRTIVTIIGIILSTAMLTAVTTTVSSVQQFLLEVTEKQNGCWHGVVSNISMKQIDEISKKKEVEKQVSIQNIGYAKLPHSKNEISPYLYIGGLNGDYETLLPFYMKEGRMPKNENEIILPASLETNAGVSYQVGDVISLPKGLRVLKNKNQLWEDDSYLNEDDETFVESGKTAYHVV
;
A
#
# COMPACT_ATOMS: atom_id res chain seq x y z
N MET A 1 -8.08 -29.43 56.31
CA MET A 1 -7.23 -28.24 56.08
C MET A 1 -5.93 -28.48 56.83
N ASN A 2 -4.79 -28.54 56.11
CA ASN A 2 -3.49 -28.96 56.66
C ASN A 2 -2.98 -27.95 57.69
N VAL A 3 -2.33 -28.44 58.78
CA VAL A 3 -1.80 -27.62 59.90
C VAL A 3 -0.90 -26.49 59.35
N PHE A 4 -0.13 -26.74 58.26
CA PHE A 4 0.70 -25.74 57.60
C PHE A 4 -0.11 -24.57 57.01
N HIS A 5 -1.30 -24.82 56.44
CA HIS A 5 -2.17 -23.76 55.92
C HIS A 5 -2.70 -22.87 57.05
N LYS A 6 -3.10 -23.45 58.20
CA LYS A 6 -3.53 -22.66 59.37
C LYS A 6 -2.41 -21.78 59.90
N PHE A 7 -1.20 -22.31 59.99
CA PHE A 7 -0.04 -21.57 60.46
C PHE A 7 0.33 -20.42 59.48
N ALA A 8 0.36 -20.67 58.16
CA ALA A 8 0.63 -19.66 57.16
C ALA A 8 -0.38 -18.50 57.20
N ILE A 9 -1.68 -18.80 57.25
CA ILE A 9 -2.73 -17.78 57.36
C ILE A 9 -2.62 -16.99 58.65
N LYS A 10 -2.31 -17.65 59.78
CA LYS A 10 -2.12 -16.97 61.06
C LYS A 10 -0.91 -16.04 61.06
N SER A 11 0.20 -16.46 60.43
CA SER A 11 1.42 -15.65 60.25
C SER A 11 1.16 -14.41 59.38
N LEU A 12 0.43 -14.56 58.27
CA LEU A 12 0.03 -13.44 57.39
C LEU A 12 -0.87 -12.42 58.13
N LYS A 13 -1.80 -12.90 58.99
CA LYS A 13 -2.66 -12.04 59.79
C LYS A 13 -1.93 -11.29 60.91
N LEU A 14 -0.91 -11.90 61.51
CA LEU A 14 -0.09 -11.26 62.56
C LEU A 14 0.80 -10.16 62.00
N ASN A 15 1.29 -10.30 60.73
CA ASN A 15 2.18 -9.37 60.07
C ASN A 15 1.45 -8.59 58.94
N ARG A 16 0.28 -8.03 59.22
CA ARG A 16 -0.63 -7.42 58.21
C ARG A 16 0.05 -6.39 57.36
N THR A 17 0.79 -5.45 57.91
CA THR A 17 1.46 -4.38 57.15
C THR A 17 2.47 -4.94 56.13
N ARG A 18 3.31 -5.87 56.58
CA ARG A 18 4.29 -6.53 55.70
C ARG A 18 3.60 -7.31 54.57
N THR A 19 2.53 -8.03 54.87
CA THR A 19 1.74 -8.81 53.93
C THR A 19 1.10 -7.88 52.86
N ILE A 20 0.50 -6.77 53.29
CA ILE A 20 -0.13 -5.79 52.40
C ILE A 20 0.90 -5.18 51.44
N VAL A 21 2.05 -4.75 51.98
CA VAL A 21 3.14 -4.16 51.12
C VAL A 21 3.64 -5.17 50.10
N THR A 22 3.80 -6.44 50.48
CA THR A 22 4.22 -7.49 49.54
C THR A 22 3.17 -7.73 48.46
N ILE A 23 1.88 -7.78 48.81
CA ILE A 23 0.78 -7.95 47.84
C ILE A 23 0.74 -6.78 46.88
N ILE A 24 0.81 -5.54 47.37
CA ILE A 24 0.86 -4.34 46.54
C ILE A 24 2.06 -4.40 45.60
N GLY A 25 3.25 -4.78 46.06
CA GLY A 25 4.44 -4.92 45.25
C GLY A 25 4.26 -5.94 44.11
N ILE A 26 3.67 -7.09 44.41
CA ILE A 26 3.37 -8.11 43.37
C ILE A 26 2.35 -7.58 42.35
N ILE A 27 1.28 -6.94 42.80
CA ILE A 27 0.26 -6.36 41.91
C ILE A 27 0.86 -5.32 41.02
N LEU A 28 1.66 -4.40 41.54
CA LEU A 28 2.31 -3.36 40.74
C LEU A 28 3.30 -3.94 39.72
N SER A 29 4.11 -4.93 40.11
CA SER A 29 5.07 -5.58 39.24
C SER A 29 4.36 -6.34 38.11
N THR A 30 3.30 -7.08 38.41
CA THR A 30 2.54 -7.80 37.39
C THR A 30 1.78 -6.83 36.45
N ALA A 31 1.18 -5.78 37.00
CA ALA A 31 0.50 -4.76 36.20
C ALA A 31 1.48 -4.05 35.23
N MET A 32 2.67 -3.68 35.73
CA MET A 32 3.71 -3.08 34.91
C MET A 32 4.17 -4.02 33.77
N LEU A 33 4.44 -5.28 34.09
CA LEU A 33 4.84 -6.28 33.09
C LEU A 33 3.76 -6.46 32.03
N THR A 34 2.49 -6.58 32.42
CA THR A 34 1.37 -6.72 31.52
C THR A 34 1.21 -5.47 30.64
N ALA A 35 1.30 -4.28 31.23
CA ALA A 35 1.21 -3.03 30.46
C ALA A 35 2.30 -2.93 29.40
N VAL A 36 3.54 -3.25 29.73
CA VAL A 36 4.66 -3.22 28.77
C VAL A 36 4.45 -4.23 27.65
N THR A 37 4.12 -5.48 27.96
CA THR A 37 3.92 -6.51 26.94
C THR A 37 2.74 -6.19 26.02
N THR A 38 1.63 -5.70 26.57
CA THR A 38 0.47 -5.30 25.78
C THR A 38 0.79 -4.11 24.85
N THR A 39 1.52 -3.12 25.37
CA THR A 39 1.93 -1.96 24.55
C THR A 39 2.82 -2.39 23.38
N VAL A 40 3.83 -3.22 23.64
CA VAL A 40 4.73 -3.72 22.58
C VAL A 40 3.93 -4.47 21.52
N SER A 41 3.06 -5.39 21.92
CA SER A 41 2.22 -6.15 20.96
C SER A 41 1.29 -5.24 20.15
N SER A 42 0.68 -4.24 20.78
CA SER A 42 -0.20 -3.29 20.11
C SER A 42 0.55 -2.42 19.07
N VAL A 43 1.77 -1.98 19.42
CA VAL A 43 2.61 -1.20 18.50
C VAL A 43 3.05 -2.07 17.32
N GLN A 44 3.45 -3.31 17.53
CA GLN A 44 3.82 -4.23 16.47
C GLN A 44 2.65 -4.48 15.51
N GLN A 45 1.46 -4.75 16.03
CA GLN A 45 0.26 -4.96 15.21
C GLN A 45 -0.09 -3.69 14.41
N PHE A 46 -0.05 -2.54 15.05
CA PHE A 46 -0.29 -1.25 14.39
C PHE A 46 0.68 -1.01 13.22
N LEU A 47 1.98 -1.27 13.43
CA LEU A 47 2.98 -1.10 12.37
C LEU A 47 2.73 -2.05 11.19
N LEU A 48 2.34 -3.30 11.44
CA LEU A 48 1.97 -4.25 10.39
C LEU A 48 0.76 -3.75 9.61
N GLU A 49 -0.32 -3.37 10.28
CA GLU A 49 -1.53 -2.85 9.63
C GLU A 49 -1.26 -1.58 8.79
N VAL A 50 -0.43 -0.66 9.30
CA VAL A 50 -0.04 0.54 8.54
C VAL A 50 0.77 0.17 7.32
N THR A 51 1.72 -0.76 7.45
CA THR A 51 2.55 -1.23 6.33
C THR A 51 1.70 -1.90 5.26
N GLU A 52 0.79 -2.79 5.63
CA GLU A 52 -0.12 -3.45 4.71
C GLU A 52 -1.06 -2.46 3.99
N LYS A 53 -1.58 -1.47 4.70
CA LYS A 53 -2.44 -0.43 4.11
C LYS A 53 -1.70 0.51 3.17
N GLN A 54 -0.43 0.78 3.42
CA GLN A 54 0.38 1.70 2.59
C GLN A 54 1.04 1.00 1.41
N ASN A 55 1.55 -0.20 1.61
CA ASN A 55 2.36 -0.91 0.61
C ASN A 55 1.64 -2.11 -0.03
N GLY A 56 0.58 -2.62 0.60
CA GLY A 56 -0.09 -3.85 0.20
C GLY A 56 0.41 -5.10 0.92
N CYS A 57 -0.24 -6.22 0.65
CA CYS A 57 -0.01 -7.51 1.34
C CYS A 57 0.89 -8.44 0.52
N TRP A 58 1.95 -7.93 -0.11
CA TRP A 58 2.88 -8.71 -0.91
C TRP A 58 4.19 -8.96 -0.17
N HIS A 59 4.90 -10.05 -0.52
CA HIS A 59 6.16 -10.47 0.13
C HIS A 59 7.39 -10.28 -0.73
N GLY A 60 7.23 -10.05 -2.03
CA GLY A 60 8.34 -9.85 -2.93
C GLY A 60 7.92 -9.26 -4.27
N VAL A 61 8.84 -8.55 -4.90
CA VAL A 61 8.67 -7.95 -6.23
C VAL A 61 9.76 -8.47 -7.14
N VAL A 62 9.39 -8.81 -8.36
CA VAL A 62 10.33 -9.17 -9.43
C VAL A 62 10.07 -8.24 -10.60
N SER A 63 11.08 -7.47 -10.99
CA SER A 63 10.98 -6.47 -12.04
C SER A 63 11.61 -6.95 -13.37
N ASN A 64 11.20 -6.34 -14.46
CA ASN A 64 11.76 -6.58 -15.81
C ASN A 64 11.70 -8.03 -16.28
N ILE A 65 10.58 -8.70 -16.02
CA ILE A 65 10.32 -10.07 -16.44
C ILE A 65 9.35 -10.14 -17.61
N SER A 66 9.51 -11.17 -18.43
CA SER A 66 8.62 -11.45 -19.56
C SER A 66 7.34 -12.15 -19.13
N MET A 67 6.28 -12.11 -19.94
CA MET A 67 5.03 -12.83 -19.69
C MET A 67 5.26 -14.33 -19.46
N LYS A 68 6.20 -14.95 -20.18
CA LYS A 68 6.56 -16.35 -19.99
C LYS A 68 7.10 -16.63 -18.59
N GLN A 69 7.94 -15.74 -18.06
CA GLN A 69 8.47 -15.87 -16.70
C GLN A 69 7.39 -15.65 -15.65
N ILE A 70 6.42 -14.75 -15.90
CA ILE A 70 5.24 -14.58 -15.04
C ILE A 70 4.48 -15.91 -14.94
N ASP A 71 4.20 -16.56 -16.08
CA ASP A 71 3.52 -17.86 -16.11
C ASP A 71 4.30 -18.98 -15.42
N GLU A 72 5.64 -18.95 -15.49
CA GLU A 72 6.49 -19.93 -14.80
C GLU A 72 6.48 -19.70 -13.27
N ILE A 73 6.47 -18.44 -12.83
CA ILE A 73 6.40 -18.08 -11.41
C ILE A 73 5.05 -18.47 -10.83
N SER A 74 3.96 -18.18 -11.54
CA SER A 74 2.57 -18.47 -11.09
C SER A 74 2.31 -19.96 -10.83
N LYS A 75 3.06 -20.84 -11.46
CA LYS A 75 2.94 -22.31 -11.32
C LYS A 75 3.70 -22.89 -10.14
N LYS A 76 4.52 -22.07 -9.46
CA LYS A 76 5.29 -22.53 -8.31
C LYS A 76 4.38 -22.71 -7.10
N LYS A 77 4.57 -23.78 -6.34
CA LYS A 77 3.75 -24.09 -5.15
C LYS A 77 3.89 -23.08 -4.02
N GLU A 78 5.00 -22.37 -4.01
CA GLU A 78 5.34 -21.35 -3.02
C GLU A 78 4.64 -20.02 -3.30
N VAL A 79 4.04 -19.85 -4.49
CA VAL A 79 3.30 -18.66 -4.89
C VAL A 79 1.82 -18.90 -4.70
N GLU A 80 1.25 -18.31 -3.67
CA GLU A 80 -0.18 -18.41 -3.36
C GLU A 80 -0.99 -17.42 -4.20
N LYS A 81 -0.50 -16.18 -4.32
CA LYS A 81 -1.14 -15.09 -5.08
C LYS A 81 -0.09 -14.30 -5.84
N GLN A 82 -0.49 -13.76 -6.96
CA GLN A 82 0.36 -12.86 -7.74
C GLN A 82 -0.44 -11.74 -8.38
N VAL A 83 0.22 -10.61 -8.55
CA VAL A 83 -0.25 -9.50 -9.37
C VAL A 83 0.88 -9.09 -10.30
N SER A 84 0.56 -8.80 -11.54
CA SER A 84 1.50 -8.21 -12.48
C SER A 84 1.06 -6.81 -12.87
N ILE A 85 2.01 -5.90 -12.92
CA ILE A 85 1.83 -4.54 -13.38
C ILE A 85 2.61 -4.39 -14.68
N GLN A 86 1.90 -4.15 -15.77
CA GLN A 86 2.51 -3.88 -17.06
C GLN A 86 2.67 -2.37 -17.22
N ASN A 87 3.89 -1.91 -17.44
CA ASN A 87 4.14 -0.52 -17.77
C ASN A 87 3.72 -0.28 -19.24
N ILE A 88 2.66 0.53 -19.42
CA ILE A 88 2.16 0.93 -20.74
C ILE A 88 2.82 2.25 -21.19
N GLY A 89 3.25 3.08 -20.22
CA GLY A 89 3.89 4.36 -20.46
C GLY A 89 3.16 5.51 -19.78
N TYR A 90 3.30 6.69 -20.35
CA TYR A 90 2.67 7.89 -19.82
C TYR A 90 1.61 8.43 -20.78
N ALA A 91 0.69 9.21 -20.25
CA ALA A 91 -0.21 10.02 -21.04
C ALA A 91 -0.18 11.47 -20.56
N LYS A 92 -0.18 12.40 -21.49
CA LYS A 92 -0.34 13.82 -21.14
C LYS A 92 -1.81 14.06 -20.81
N LEU A 93 -2.08 14.57 -19.59
CA LEU A 93 -3.42 14.82 -19.12
C LEU A 93 -3.98 16.10 -19.76
N PRO A 94 -5.06 16.03 -20.55
CA PRO A 94 -5.67 17.21 -21.13
C PRO A 94 -6.16 18.19 -20.05
N HIS A 95 -5.94 19.48 -20.28
CA HIS A 95 -6.38 20.55 -19.38
C HIS A 95 -5.82 20.51 -17.95
N SER A 96 -4.74 19.76 -17.73
CA SER A 96 -4.06 19.77 -16.44
C SER A 96 -3.59 21.18 -16.08
N LYS A 97 -3.85 21.59 -14.85
CA LYS A 97 -3.32 22.83 -14.27
C LYS A 97 -1.97 22.62 -13.57
N ASN A 98 -1.52 21.38 -13.50
CA ASN A 98 -0.20 21.04 -12.96
C ASN A 98 0.82 21.13 -14.08
N GLU A 99 1.59 22.21 -14.12
CA GLU A 99 2.62 22.46 -15.12
C GLU A 99 3.89 21.63 -14.88
N ILE A 100 4.15 21.25 -13.62
CA ILE A 100 5.35 20.47 -13.25
C ILE A 100 5.19 18.99 -13.61
N SER A 101 3.98 18.45 -13.42
CA SER A 101 3.70 17.03 -13.62
C SER A 101 2.36 16.85 -14.36
N PRO A 102 2.28 17.20 -15.66
CA PRO A 102 1.04 17.11 -16.43
C PRO A 102 0.75 15.69 -16.96
N TYR A 103 1.40 14.68 -16.41
CA TYR A 103 1.35 13.31 -16.92
C TYR A 103 0.60 12.38 -15.99
N LEU A 104 -0.05 11.38 -16.60
CA LEU A 104 -0.56 10.18 -15.94
C LEU A 104 0.33 9.01 -16.32
N TYR A 105 0.78 8.24 -15.35
CA TYR A 105 1.37 6.93 -15.59
C TYR A 105 0.25 5.92 -15.88
N ILE A 106 0.38 5.14 -16.94
CA ILE A 106 -0.60 4.13 -17.34
C ILE A 106 -0.01 2.76 -17.09
N GLY A 107 -0.59 2.04 -16.14
CA GLY A 107 -0.27 0.66 -15.83
C GLY A 107 -1.42 -0.28 -16.14
N GLY A 108 -1.12 -1.42 -16.72
CA GLY A 108 -2.06 -2.53 -16.87
C GLY A 108 -1.94 -3.48 -15.68
N LEU A 109 -3.06 -3.81 -15.03
CA LEU A 109 -3.09 -4.72 -13.89
C LEU A 109 -3.65 -6.09 -14.31
N ASN A 110 -3.03 -7.17 -13.81
CA ASN A 110 -3.53 -8.52 -13.99
C ASN A 110 -3.21 -9.38 -12.77
N GLY A 111 -4.15 -10.26 -12.37
CA GLY A 111 -4.01 -11.16 -11.22
C GLY A 111 -4.73 -10.67 -9.97
N ASP A 112 -4.19 -10.96 -8.79
CA ASP A 112 -4.82 -10.77 -7.48
C ASP A 112 -4.67 -9.33 -6.93
N TYR A 113 -4.84 -8.33 -7.77
CA TYR A 113 -4.63 -6.92 -7.43
C TYR A 113 -5.48 -6.42 -6.27
N GLU A 114 -6.72 -6.88 -6.12
CA GLU A 114 -7.62 -6.45 -5.04
C GLU A 114 -7.11 -6.83 -3.63
N THR A 115 -6.33 -7.89 -3.54
CA THR A 115 -5.80 -8.37 -2.25
C THR A 115 -4.35 -7.99 -2.01
N LEU A 116 -3.57 -7.79 -3.06
CA LEU A 116 -2.13 -7.55 -2.93
C LEU A 116 -1.75 -6.08 -3.00
N LEU A 117 -2.52 -5.25 -3.73
CA LEU A 117 -2.19 -3.85 -3.91
C LEU A 117 -2.99 -2.94 -2.95
N PRO A 118 -2.39 -1.85 -2.46
CA PRO A 118 -3.01 -0.97 -1.48
C PRO A 118 -3.89 0.10 -2.14
N PHE A 119 -4.80 -0.28 -3.02
CA PHE A 119 -5.74 0.68 -3.59
C PHE A 119 -7.17 0.46 -3.11
N TYR A 120 -7.91 1.53 -3.04
CA TYR A 120 -9.30 1.54 -2.63
C TYR A 120 -10.17 2.18 -3.72
N MET A 121 -11.12 1.41 -4.23
CA MET A 121 -12.09 1.91 -5.21
C MET A 121 -13.08 2.83 -4.53
N LYS A 122 -13.12 4.11 -4.91
CA LYS A 122 -14.06 5.09 -4.38
C LYS A 122 -15.43 4.99 -5.07
N GLU A 123 -15.41 4.90 -6.37
CA GLU A 123 -16.60 4.80 -7.23
C GLU A 123 -16.29 3.90 -8.43
N GLY A 124 -17.31 3.36 -9.07
CA GLY A 124 -17.17 2.57 -10.29
C GLY A 124 -16.75 1.13 -10.05
N ARG A 125 -16.00 0.58 -10.97
CA ARG A 125 -15.52 -0.81 -10.98
C ARG A 125 -14.16 -0.93 -11.66
N MET A 126 -13.51 -2.06 -11.51
CA MET A 126 -12.29 -2.35 -12.26
C MET A 126 -12.53 -2.49 -13.77
N PRO A 127 -11.58 -2.06 -14.62
CA PRO A 127 -11.61 -2.24 -16.06
C PRO A 127 -11.74 -3.72 -16.45
N LYS A 128 -12.56 -3.99 -17.46
CA LYS A 128 -12.77 -5.35 -18.00
C LYS A 128 -12.08 -5.54 -19.35
N ASN A 129 -11.67 -4.47 -19.97
CA ASN A 129 -11.00 -4.48 -21.29
C ASN A 129 -10.02 -3.30 -21.40
N GLU A 130 -9.23 -3.31 -22.46
CA GLU A 130 -8.16 -2.34 -22.70
C GLU A 130 -8.63 -0.91 -23.02
N ASN A 131 -9.91 -0.71 -23.29
CA ASN A 131 -10.50 0.60 -23.55
C ASN A 131 -11.16 1.21 -22.31
N GLU A 132 -11.09 0.57 -21.18
CA GLU A 132 -11.58 1.05 -19.90
C GLU A 132 -10.44 1.49 -19.00
N ILE A 133 -10.65 2.54 -18.22
CA ILE A 133 -9.66 3.09 -17.32
C ILE A 133 -10.28 3.49 -15.98
N ILE A 134 -9.52 3.32 -14.91
CA ILE A 134 -9.79 3.96 -13.61
C ILE A 134 -8.80 5.10 -13.43
N LEU A 135 -9.27 6.17 -12.78
CA LEU A 135 -8.48 7.37 -12.54
C LEU A 135 -8.29 7.60 -11.04
N PRO A 136 -7.15 8.16 -10.61
CA PRO A 136 -6.95 8.46 -9.20
C PRO A 136 -7.95 9.52 -8.70
N ALA A 137 -8.54 9.27 -7.52
CA ALA A 137 -9.48 10.22 -6.91
C ALA A 137 -8.85 11.60 -6.59
N SER A 138 -7.52 11.65 -6.49
CA SER A 138 -6.76 12.88 -6.28
C SER A 138 -6.57 13.74 -7.54
N LEU A 139 -7.11 13.33 -8.69
CA LEU A 139 -6.89 14.01 -9.97
C LEU A 139 -7.37 15.47 -9.94
N GLU A 140 -8.53 15.71 -9.35
CA GLU A 140 -9.07 17.07 -9.19
C GLU A 140 -8.15 17.95 -8.34
N THR A 141 -7.67 17.42 -7.22
CA THR A 141 -6.78 18.16 -6.32
C THR A 141 -5.40 18.40 -6.92
N ASN A 142 -4.86 17.41 -7.63
CA ASN A 142 -3.49 17.45 -8.12
C ASN A 142 -3.35 18.10 -9.51
N ALA A 143 -4.36 17.97 -10.35
CA ALA A 143 -4.32 18.43 -11.72
C ALA A 143 -5.45 19.43 -12.09
N GLY A 144 -6.38 19.67 -11.18
CA GLY A 144 -7.50 20.61 -11.37
C GLY A 144 -8.50 20.17 -12.45
N VAL A 145 -8.54 18.86 -12.77
CA VAL A 145 -9.48 18.24 -13.71
C VAL A 145 -10.25 17.13 -13.01
N SER A 146 -11.51 16.97 -13.35
CA SER A 146 -12.39 15.97 -12.78
C SER A 146 -13.08 15.19 -13.88
N TYR A 147 -13.21 13.88 -13.70
CA TYR A 147 -13.94 12.98 -14.59
C TYR A 147 -14.87 12.12 -13.75
N GLN A 148 -16.01 11.76 -14.35
CA GLN A 148 -17.00 10.90 -13.72
C GLN A 148 -17.04 9.53 -14.39
N VAL A 149 -17.56 8.54 -13.69
CA VAL A 149 -17.84 7.22 -14.28
C VAL A 149 -18.79 7.38 -15.45
N GLY A 150 -18.42 6.83 -16.61
CA GLY A 150 -19.13 6.98 -17.87
C GLY A 150 -18.53 8.00 -18.85
N ASP A 151 -17.63 8.87 -18.39
CA ASP A 151 -16.93 9.80 -19.28
C ASP A 151 -15.99 9.09 -20.24
N VAL A 152 -15.70 9.75 -21.36
CA VAL A 152 -14.70 9.32 -22.32
C VAL A 152 -13.53 10.29 -22.29
N ILE A 153 -12.36 9.80 -21.95
CA ILE A 153 -11.12 10.59 -21.97
C ILE A 153 -10.22 10.14 -23.11
N SER A 154 -9.76 11.10 -23.89
CA SER A 154 -8.81 10.83 -24.98
C SER A 154 -7.41 11.24 -24.56
N LEU A 155 -6.55 10.25 -24.34
CA LEU A 155 -5.21 10.42 -23.78
C LEU A 155 -4.14 10.27 -24.88
N PRO A 156 -3.32 11.31 -25.13
CA PRO A 156 -2.08 11.17 -25.87
C PRO A 156 -1.10 10.31 -25.07
N LYS A 157 -0.79 9.11 -25.57
CA LYS A 157 0.16 8.19 -24.94
C LYS A 157 1.56 8.39 -25.48
N GLY A 158 2.54 8.17 -24.61
CA GLY A 158 3.93 8.29 -25.00
C GLY A 158 4.89 7.91 -23.90
N LEU A 159 6.12 8.30 -24.09
CA LEU A 159 7.21 8.07 -23.15
C LEU A 159 7.80 9.41 -22.71
N ARG A 160 8.18 9.51 -21.46
CA ARG A 160 9.04 10.57 -20.97
C ARG A 160 10.48 10.18 -21.24
N VAL A 161 11.23 11.03 -21.88
CA VAL A 161 12.63 10.76 -22.22
C VAL A 161 13.50 11.97 -21.87
N LEU A 162 14.71 11.71 -21.44
CA LEU A 162 15.75 12.73 -21.29
C LEU A 162 16.27 13.21 -22.64
N LYS A 163 16.90 14.35 -22.70
CA LYS A 163 17.59 14.86 -23.92
C LYS A 163 18.58 13.87 -24.51
N ASN A 164 19.22 13.05 -23.68
CA ASN A 164 20.11 11.96 -24.13
C ASN A 164 19.36 10.70 -24.62
N LYS A 165 18.03 10.76 -24.73
CA LYS A 165 17.11 9.67 -25.15
C LYS A 165 16.97 8.51 -24.16
N ASN A 166 17.44 8.64 -22.92
CA ASN A 166 17.13 7.67 -21.89
C ASN A 166 15.65 7.80 -21.50
N GLN A 167 14.94 6.70 -21.50
CA GLN A 167 13.54 6.64 -21.04
C GLN A 167 13.46 6.80 -19.55
N LEU A 168 12.50 7.60 -19.08
CA LEU A 168 12.14 7.76 -17.68
C LEU A 168 10.99 6.81 -17.33
N TRP A 169 11.09 6.24 -16.14
CA TRP A 169 10.13 5.27 -15.59
C TRP A 169 9.31 5.90 -14.47
N GLU A 170 8.40 5.13 -13.88
CA GLU A 170 7.50 5.57 -12.81
C GLU A 170 8.24 6.17 -11.61
N ASP A 171 9.36 5.57 -11.24
CA ASP A 171 10.17 5.98 -10.09
C ASP A 171 11.03 7.22 -10.35
N ASP A 172 11.13 7.65 -11.61
CA ASP A 172 11.94 8.80 -11.97
C ASP A 172 11.20 10.11 -11.66
N SER A 173 11.88 11.02 -10.98
CA SER A 173 11.37 12.35 -10.69
C SER A 173 10.98 13.11 -11.95
N TYR A 174 10.01 14.01 -11.83
CA TYR A 174 9.67 14.93 -12.90
C TYR A 174 10.74 16.01 -13.00
N LEU A 175 11.16 16.29 -14.23
CA LEU A 175 12.20 17.26 -14.55
C LEU A 175 11.58 18.44 -15.30
N ASN A 176 12.37 19.51 -15.44
CA ASN A 176 11.95 20.67 -16.23
C ASN A 176 11.84 20.32 -17.72
N GLU A 177 11.03 21.08 -18.48
CA GLU A 177 10.90 20.94 -19.93
C GLU A 177 12.24 21.04 -20.68
N ASP A 178 13.23 21.68 -20.06
CA ASP A 178 14.58 21.74 -20.61
C ASP A 178 15.37 20.43 -20.51
N ASP A 179 15.00 19.52 -19.64
CA ASP A 179 15.74 18.30 -19.35
C ASP A 179 15.02 17.04 -19.84
N GLU A 180 13.68 17.04 -19.90
CA GLU A 180 12.88 15.94 -20.40
C GLU A 180 11.98 16.36 -21.56
N THR A 181 11.58 15.37 -22.37
CA THR A 181 10.64 15.55 -23.48
C THR A 181 9.63 14.42 -23.48
N PHE A 182 8.38 14.74 -23.77
CA PHE A 182 7.34 13.76 -23.99
C PHE A 182 7.30 13.35 -25.47
N VAL A 183 7.59 12.10 -25.75
CA VAL A 183 7.53 11.53 -27.10
C VAL A 183 6.20 10.81 -27.26
N GLU A 184 5.26 11.44 -27.96
CA GLU A 184 3.95 10.87 -28.23
C GLU A 184 4.03 9.69 -29.19
N SER A 185 3.42 8.56 -28.82
CA SER A 185 3.34 7.35 -29.64
C SER A 185 1.96 7.11 -30.25
N GLY A 186 0.95 7.86 -29.80
CA GLY A 186 -0.41 7.76 -30.30
C GLY A 186 -1.43 8.29 -29.31
N LYS A 187 -2.70 8.25 -29.68
CA LYS A 187 -3.82 8.72 -28.88
C LYS A 187 -4.85 7.61 -28.72
N THR A 188 -5.29 7.36 -27.50
CA THR A 188 -6.29 6.34 -27.20
C THR A 188 -7.44 6.96 -26.43
N ALA A 189 -8.67 6.59 -26.80
CA ALA A 189 -9.87 6.95 -26.06
C ALA A 189 -10.17 5.84 -25.06
N TYR A 190 -10.42 6.23 -23.81
CA TYR A 190 -10.77 5.34 -22.72
C TYR A 190 -12.12 5.73 -22.12
N HIS A 191 -12.89 4.73 -21.72
CA HIS A 191 -14.09 4.91 -20.91
C HIS A 191 -13.72 4.84 -19.43
N VAL A 192 -14.07 5.86 -18.68
CA VAL A 192 -13.90 5.90 -17.22
C VAL A 192 -14.94 5.00 -16.57
N VAL A 193 -14.51 4.04 -15.76
CA VAL A 193 -15.38 3.00 -15.16
C VAL A 193 -15.30 2.96 -13.65
#